data_d72aac627466f243d76d7ab57fe115ca
#
_entry.id   d72aac627466f243d76d7ab57fe115ca
#
_cell.length_a   1.000
_cell.length_b   1.000
_cell.length_c   1.000
_cell.angle_alpha   90.00
_cell.angle_beta   90.00
_cell.angle_gamma   90.00
#
_symmetry.space_group_name_H-M   'P 1'
#
loop_
_entity.id
_entity.type
_entity.pdbx_description
1 polymer ?
#
loop_
_entity_poly.entity_id
_entity_poly.type
_entity_poly.pdbx_seq_one_letter_code
_entity_poly.pdbx_strand_id
1 'polypeptide(L)'
;MLSATPGDTWKDYIPVFVANGFYNTKTEFLSRHAVYNHYCKYPKIDKYIGEKRLLQLKSYILVNIEVEKHTIHHTEYICVDYDIENLRKVMKNRWDIFKDEPVTDGAQLCYVCRKVVNKNDNRIAKVQELLHEHPKAIIFYNFDYELEMLRDMCDRIGYLKAEWNGHKHEPLPKGDAWVYLVQYTAGAEGWNCITTDTTIFYSLSYSYKTTKQASGRIDRRNTPYVDLYYYFITTKSWIDKAIKQALIHKKNFNEKRYLESNGVNL
;
A
#
# COMPACT_ATOMS: atom_id res chain seq x y z
N MET A 1 24.05 3.42 5.26
CA MET A 1 22.63 3.69 4.90
C MET A 1 21.76 3.00 5.95
N LEU A 2 20.94 3.74 6.66
CA LEU A 2 19.99 3.19 7.65
C LEU A 2 18.60 3.19 7.00
N SER A 3 17.93 2.04 6.95
CA SER A 3 16.58 1.90 6.46
C SER A 3 15.88 0.73 7.15
N ALA A 4 14.63 0.94 7.55
CA ALA A 4 13.76 -0.14 8.05
C ALA A 4 13.30 -1.10 6.94
N THR A 5 13.32 -0.62 5.68
CA THR A 5 12.92 -1.36 4.47
C THR A 5 13.93 -1.07 3.36
N PRO A 6 15.07 -1.77 3.31
CA PRO A 6 16.16 -1.43 2.41
C PRO A 6 15.83 -1.59 0.91
N GLY A 7 14.83 -2.34 0.55
CA GLY A 7 14.34 -2.47 -0.82
C GLY A 7 13.42 -3.69 -1.01
N ASP A 8 12.47 -3.56 -1.93
CA ASP A 8 11.54 -4.63 -2.34
C ASP A 8 12.04 -5.38 -3.57
N THR A 9 12.86 -4.72 -4.38
CA THR A 9 13.40 -5.27 -5.62
C THR A 9 14.91 -5.17 -5.63
N TRP A 10 15.58 -5.99 -6.43
CA TRP A 10 17.04 -5.90 -6.59
C TRP A 10 17.51 -4.54 -7.13
N LYS A 11 16.64 -3.84 -7.84
CA LYS A 11 16.92 -2.49 -8.35
C LYS A 11 17.16 -1.49 -7.20
N ASP A 12 16.51 -1.66 -6.08
CA ASP A 12 16.64 -0.77 -4.91
C ASP A 12 18.01 -0.93 -4.22
N TYR A 13 18.64 -2.10 -4.38
CA TYR A 13 19.98 -2.38 -3.84
C TYR A 13 21.12 -1.90 -4.73
N ILE A 14 20.87 -1.54 -6.00
CA ILE A 14 21.92 -1.15 -6.95
C ILE A 14 22.82 -0.03 -6.40
N PRO A 15 22.29 1.08 -5.86
CA PRO A 15 23.13 2.16 -5.35
C PRO A 15 24.09 1.68 -4.24
N VAL A 16 23.60 0.80 -3.37
CA VAL A 16 24.42 0.26 -2.27
C VAL A 16 25.45 -0.74 -2.78
N PHE A 17 25.09 -1.58 -3.75
CA PHE A 17 26.02 -2.52 -4.39
C PHE A 17 27.15 -1.81 -5.13
N VAL A 18 26.84 -0.71 -5.84
CA VAL A 18 27.85 0.11 -6.50
C VAL A 18 28.73 0.83 -5.48
N ALA A 19 28.15 1.42 -4.44
CA ALA A 19 28.90 2.10 -3.39
C ALA A 19 29.87 1.17 -2.63
N ASN A 20 29.53 -0.14 -2.53
CA ASN A 20 30.42 -1.15 -1.92
C ASN A 20 31.37 -1.82 -2.93
N GLY A 21 31.43 -1.36 -4.17
CA GLY A 21 32.36 -1.87 -5.16
C GLY A 21 32.02 -3.25 -5.75
N PHE A 22 30.82 -3.78 -5.51
CA PHE A 22 30.40 -5.05 -6.09
C PHE A 22 30.12 -4.97 -7.59
N TYR A 23 29.77 -3.79 -8.04
CA TYR A 23 29.57 -3.42 -9.46
C TYR A 23 30.07 -2.00 -9.68
N ASN A 24 30.64 -1.74 -10.85
CA ASN A 24 31.13 -0.40 -11.18
C ASN A 24 30.01 0.57 -11.51
N THR A 25 28.92 0.07 -12.12
CA THR A 25 27.80 0.90 -12.57
C THR A 25 26.46 0.17 -12.44
N LYS A 26 25.37 0.94 -12.44
CA LYS A 26 24.01 0.43 -12.56
C LYS A 26 23.83 -0.41 -13.84
N THR A 27 24.42 0.02 -14.95
CA THR A 27 24.33 -0.67 -16.25
C THR A 27 24.97 -2.05 -16.18
N GLU A 28 26.14 -2.16 -15.55
CA GLU A 28 26.80 -3.45 -15.32
C GLU A 28 25.92 -4.40 -14.51
N PHE A 29 25.33 -3.93 -13.42
CA PHE A 29 24.41 -4.74 -12.62
C PHE A 29 23.23 -5.24 -13.47
N LEU A 30 22.59 -4.34 -14.20
CA LEU A 30 21.40 -4.67 -14.99
C LEU A 30 21.74 -5.63 -16.14
N SER A 31 22.88 -5.46 -16.81
CA SER A 31 23.32 -6.37 -17.89
C SER A 31 23.62 -7.79 -17.39
N ARG A 32 24.09 -7.92 -16.13
CA ARG A 32 24.40 -9.23 -15.55
C ARG A 32 23.18 -9.95 -14.95
N HIS A 33 22.19 -9.20 -14.48
CA HIS A 33 21.13 -9.74 -13.63
C HIS A 33 19.72 -9.50 -14.13
N ALA A 34 19.45 -8.48 -14.95
CA ALA A 34 18.10 -8.16 -15.36
C ALA A 34 17.71 -8.87 -16.67
N VAL A 35 16.58 -9.56 -16.64
CA VAL A 35 15.94 -10.09 -17.85
C VAL A 35 14.78 -9.18 -18.19
N TYR A 36 14.80 -8.63 -19.41
CA TYR A 36 13.78 -7.69 -19.87
C TYR A 36 12.70 -8.37 -20.68
N ASN A 37 11.48 -7.91 -20.50
CA ASN A 37 10.37 -8.25 -21.39
C ASN A 37 10.41 -7.31 -22.61
N HIS A 38 10.71 -7.87 -23.78
CA HIS A 38 10.83 -7.12 -25.04
C HIS A 38 9.48 -6.92 -25.76
N TYR A 39 8.39 -7.53 -25.27
CA TYR A 39 7.07 -7.39 -25.88
C TYR A 39 6.32 -6.13 -25.42
N CYS A 40 6.93 -5.30 -24.56
CA CYS A 40 6.35 -4.04 -24.09
C CYS A 40 6.94 -2.86 -24.88
N LYS A 41 6.12 -1.83 -25.16
CA LYS A 41 6.56 -0.57 -25.79
C LYS A 41 7.78 0.04 -25.11
N TYR A 42 7.90 -0.13 -23.79
CA TYR A 42 9.08 0.22 -22.99
C TYR A 42 9.59 -1.04 -22.30
N PRO A 43 10.90 -1.37 -22.40
CA PRO A 43 11.48 -2.54 -21.76
C PRO A 43 11.25 -2.51 -20.24
N LYS A 44 10.53 -3.49 -19.71
CA LYS A 44 10.36 -3.69 -18.28
C LYS A 44 11.16 -4.90 -17.84
N ILE A 45 11.76 -4.84 -16.64
CA ILE A 45 12.44 -6.00 -16.05
C ILE A 45 11.37 -7.02 -15.68
N ASP A 46 11.47 -8.21 -16.27
CA ASP A 46 10.57 -9.33 -16.02
C ASP A 46 11.02 -10.13 -14.79
N LYS A 47 12.30 -10.45 -14.74
CA LYS A 47 12.93 -11.19 -13.64
C LYS A 47 14.39 -10.83 -13.46
N TYR A 48 14.96 -11.27 -12.33
CA TYR A 48 16.40 -11.23 -12.10
C TYR A 48 17.00 -12.63 -12.12
N ILE A 49 18.23 -12.76 -12.61
CA ILE A 49 19.02 -14.00 -12.62
C ILE A 49 20.20 -13.89 -11.66
N GLY A 50 20.71 -15.04 -11.22
CA GLY A 50 21.82 -15.09 -10.26
C GLY A 50 21.43 -14.66 -8.83
N GLU A 51 20.19 -14.89 -8.44
CA GLU A 51 19.66 -14.45 -7.13
C GLU A 51 20.45 -15.00 -5.94
N LYS A 52 21.04 -16.19 -6.02
CA LYS A 52 21.90 -16.73 -4.94
C LYS A 52 23.07 -15.81 -4.64
N ARG A 53 23.74 -15.30 -5.70
CA ARG A 53 24.84 -14.33 -5.56
C ARG A 53 24.34 -13.00 -5.01
N LEU A 54 23.20 -12.52 -5.48
CA LEU A 54 22.62 -11.26 -5.00
C LEU A 54 22.24 -11.35 -3.52
N LEU A 55 21.69 -12.48 -3.06
CA LEU A 55 21.41 -12.75 -1.65
C LEU A 55 22.69 -12.75 -0.82
N GLN A 56 23.76 -13.38 -1.31
CA GLN A 56 25.06 -13.39 -0.63
C GLN A 56 25.65 -11.97 -0.53
N LEU A 57 25.62 -11.18 -1.61
CA LEU A 57 26.08 -9.79 -1.58
C LEU A 57 25.24 -8.94 -0.62
N LYS A 58 23.94 -9.16 -0.61
CA LYS A 58 23.02 -8.50 0.32
C LYS A 58 23.38 -8.81 1.79
N SER A 59 23.74 -10.05 2.11
CA SER A 59 24.11 -10.43 3.48
C SER A 59 25.39 -9.75 3.99
N TYR A 60 26.31 -9.36 3.10
CA TYR A 60 27.51 -8.61 3.50
C TYR A 60 27.24 -7.14 3.84
N ILE A 61 26.18 -6.56 3.31
CA ILE A 61 25.89 -5.13 3.47
C ILE A 61 24.72 -4.83 4.41
N LEU A 62 23.91 -5.84 4.72
CA LEU A 62 22.77 -5.71 5.63
C LEU A 62 23.16 -6.19 7.02
N VAL A 63 23.24 -5.25 7.95
CA VAL A 63 23.28 -5.55 9.37
C VAL A 63 21.88 -5.32 9.93
N ASN A 64 21.26 -6.38 10.41
CA ASN A 64 20.01 -6.29 11.15
C ASN A 64 20.32 -5.81 12.57
N ILE A 65 19.87 -4.62 12.90
CA ILE A 65 19.94 -4.10 14.27
C ILE A 65 18.60 -4.46 14.92
N GLU A 66 18.62 -5.38 15.86
CA GLU A 66 17.46 -5.68 16.69
C GLU A 66 17.29 -4.52 17.67
N VAL A 67 16.16 -3.84 17.58
CA VAL A 67 15.76 -2.80 18.51
C VAL A 67 14.63 -3.36 19.34
N GLU A 68 14.84 -3.46 20.64
CA GLU A 68 13.74 -3.78 21.56
C GLU A 68 12.64 -2.72 21.42
N LYS A 69 11.46 -3.19 21.12
CA LYS A 69 10.26 -2.36 21.02
C LYS A 69 9.42 -2.55 22.28
N HIS A 70 9.00 -1.43 22.85
CA HIS A 70 8.06 -1.44 23.99
C HIS A 70 6.61 -1.52 23.52
N THR A 71 6.36 -1.55 22.20
CA THR A 71 5.02 -1.52 21.59
C THR A 71 4.51 -2.91 21.26
N ILE A 72 3.22 -3.13 21.50
CA ILE A 72 2.47 -4.34 21.12
C ILE A 72 1.58 -3.98 19.93
N HIS A 73 1.65 -4.76 18.86
CA HIS A 73 0.90 -4.50 17.65
C HIS A 73 -0.36 -5.36 17.58
N HIS A 74 -1.52 -4.72 17.58
CA HIS A 74 -2.82 -5.34 17.33
C HIS A 74 -3.19 -5.13 15.86
N THR A 75 -3.10 -6.20 15.07
CA THR A 75 -3.38 -6.12 13.62
C THR A 75 -4.64 -6.90 13.29
N GLU A 76 -5.63 -6.23 12.73
CA GLU A 76 -6.89 -6.83 12.34
C GLU A 76 -7.21 -6.59 10.87
N TYR A 77 -7.71 -7.64 10.19
CA TYR A 77 -8.24 -7.57 8.83
C TYR A 77 -9.76 -7.67 8.88
N ILE A 78 -10.42 -6.53 8.77
CA ILE A 78 -11.87 -6.42 8.88
C ILE A 78 -12.48 -6.62 7.48
N CYS A 79 -13.36 -7.61 7.36
CA CYS A 79 -14.03 -7.91 6.11
C CYS A 79 -15.40 -7.23 6.06
N VAL A 80 -15.61 -6.36 5.07
CA VAL A 80 -16.88 -5.69 4.82
C VAL A 80 -17.53 -6.19 3.52
N ASP A 81 -18.83 -6.01 3.39
CA ASP A 81 -19.54 -6.32 2.17
C ASP A 81 -19.28 -5.28 1.08
N TYR A 82 -19.48 -5.68 -0.18
CA TYR A 82 -19.25 -4.86 -1.37
C TYR A 82 -20.28 -5.20 -2.46
N ASP A 83 -20.35 -4.40 -3.50
CA ASP A 83 -21.24 -4.60 -4.65
C ASP A 83 -20.75 -5.73 -5.55
N ILE A 84 -21.21 -6.94 -5.25
CA ILE A 84 -20.85 -8.17 -5.97
C ILE A 84 -21.41 -8.15 -7.40
N GLU A 85 -22.59 -7.60 -7.60
CA GLU A 85 -23.26 -7.59 -8.90
C GLU A 85 -22.53 -6.70 -9.89
N ASN A 86 -22.21 -5.48 -9.48
CA ASN A 86 -21.45 -4.56 -10.32
C ASN A 86 -20.03 -5.08 -10.57
N LEU A 87 -19.38 -5.70 -9.58
CA LEU A 87 -18.09 -6.32 -9.82
C LEU A 87 -18.16 -7.43 -10.87
N ARG A 88 -19.19 -8.29 -10.82
CA ARG A 88 -19.42 -9.32 -11.84
C ARG A 88 -19.68 -8.74 -13.22
N LYS A 89 -20.49 -7.67 -13.32
CA LYS A 89 -20.76 -6.96 -14.59
C LYS A 89 -19.46 -6.41 -15.21
N VAL A 90 -18.64 -5.71 -14.43
CA VAL A 90 -17.34 -5.19 -14.89
C VAL A 90 -16.45 -6.31 -15.39
N MET A 91 -16.33 -7.41 -14.63
CA MET A 91 -15.50 -8.55 -15.03
C MET A 91 -16.00 -9.26 -16.28
N LYS A 92 -17.32 -9.43 -16.44
CA LYS A 92 -17.92 -10.13 -17.58
C LYS A 92 -17.90 -9.28 -18.85
N ASN A 93 -18.30 -8.01 -18.74
CA ASN A 93 -18.54 -7.15 -19.89
C ASN A 93 -17.31 -6.33 -20.30
N ARG A 94 -16.25 -6.29 -19.47
CA ARG A 94 -15.08 -5.44 -19.70
C ARG A 94 -15.48 -3.97 -19.91
N TRP A 95 -16.38 -3.46 -19.07
CA TRP A 95 -16.96 -2.13 -19.18
C TRP A 95 -16.71 -1.32 -17.92
N ASP A 96 -16.21 -0.09 -18.07
CA ASP A 96 -16.10 0.86 -16.98
C ASP A 96 -17.45 1.49 -16.71
N ILE A 97 -18.13 1.02 -15.68
CA ILE A 97 -19.48 1.48 -15.30
C ILE A 97 -19.49 2.91 -14.74
N PHE A 98 -18.36 3.53 -14.47
CA PHE A 98 -18.25 4.89 -13.93
C PHE A 98 -18.02 5.92 -15.03
N LYS A 99 -17.43 5.52 -16.14
CA LYS A 99 -17.16 6.37 -17.30
C LYS A 99 -18.01 6.04 -18.52
N ASP A 100 -18.74 4.93 -18.46
CA ASP A 100 -19.53 4.38 -19.53
C ASP A 100 -18.72 4.10 -20.82
N GLU A 101 -17.56 3.46 -20.67
CA GLU A 101 -16.62 3.15 -21.74
C GLU A 101 -16.05 1.72 -21.63
N PRO A 102 -15.56 1.11 -22.73
CA PRO A 102 -14.89 -0.18 -22.68
C PRO A 102 -13.58 -0.10 -21.86
N VAL A 103 -13.30 -1.14 -21.10
CA VAL A 103 -12.00 -1.33 -20.44
C VAL A 103 -10.95 -1.75 -21.49
N THR A 104 -9.85 -0.99 -21.61
CA THR A 104 -8.84 -1.15 -22.67
C THR A 104 -7.67 -2.04 -22.27
N ASP A 105 -7.37 -2.14 -20.97
CA ASP A 105 -6.23 -2.91 -20.47
C ASP A 105 -6.44 -3.46 -19.05
N GLY A 106 -5.52 -4.32 -18.61
CA GLY A 106 -5.59 -4.97 -17.29
C GLY A 106 -5.46 -4.01 -16.11
N ALA A 107 -4.70 -2.94 -16.25
CA ALA A 107 -4.54 -1.96 -15.17
C ALA A 107 -5.84 -1.17 -14.98
N GLN A 108 -6.49 -0.75 -16.07
CA GLN A 108 -7.80 -0.12 -16.03
C GLN A 108 -8.85 -1.08 -15.44
N LEU A 109 -8.83 -2.38 -15.82
CA LEU A 109 -9.74 -3.37 -15.24
C LEU A 109 -9.57 -3.45 -13.72
N CYS A 110 -8.35 -3.61 -13.24
CA CYS A 110 -8.06 -3.67 -11.80
C CYS A 110 -8.48 -2.38 -11.09
N TYR A 111 -8.25 -1.20 -11.69
CA TYR A 111 -8.69 0.08 -11.15
C TYR A 111 -10.21 0.15 -11.01
N VAL A 112 -10.97 -0.20 -12.05
CA VAL A 112 -12.44 -0.20 -12.03
C VAL A 112 -12.97 -1.19 -11.01
N CYS A 113 -12.43 -2.41 -10.96
CA CYS A 113 -12.78 -3.40 -9.95
C CYS A 113 -12.52 -2.88 -8.53
N ARG A 114 -11.38 -2.24 -8.29
CA ARG A 114 -11.10 -1.62 -6.99
C ARG A 114 -12.06 -0.49 -6.68
N LYS A 115 -12.44 0.32 -7.66
CA LYS A 115 -13.41 1.40 -7.46
C LYS A 115 -14.78 0.86 -7.07
N VAL A 116 -15.26 -0.22 -7.70
CA VAL A 116 -16.50 -0.90 -7.28
C VAL A 116 -16.43 -1.42 -5.85
N VAL A 117 -15.31 -2.04 -5.48
CA VAL A 117 -15.12 -2.65 -4.17
C VAL A 117 -14.92 -1.61 -3.06
N ASN A 118 -14.18 -0.53 -3.33
CA ASN A 118 -13.77 0.45 -2.32
C ASN A 118 -14.74 1.63 -2.19
N LYS A 119 -15.44 2.00 -3.29
CA LYS A 119 -16.48 3.04 -3.26
C LYS A 119 -17.79 2.43 -2.72
N ASN A 120 -17.81 2.11 -1.43
CA ASN A 120 -18.91 1.40 -0.79
C ASN A 120 -19.18 1.97 0.61
N ASP A 121 -20.46 2.20 0.93
CA ASP A 121 -20.89 2.78 2.20
C ASP A 121 -20.60 1.88 3.40
N ASN A 122 -20.60 0.54 3.23
CA ASN A 122 -20.24 -0.38 4.30
C ASN A 122 -18.79 -0.17 4.78
N ARG A 123 -17.89 0.21 3.86
CA ARG A 123 -16.49 0.51 4.20
C ARG A 123 -16.40 1.81 5.01
N ILE A 124 -17.16 2.84 4.63
CA ILE A 124 -17.26 4.09 5.37
C ILE A 124 -17.90 3.88 6.75
N ALA A 125 -18.98 3.10 6.83
CA ALA A 125 -19.61 2.78 8.09
C ALA A 125 -18.65 2.09 9.07
N LYS A 126 -17.81 1.16 8.58
CA LYS A 126 -16.79 0.52 9.41
C LYS A 126 -15.70 1.50 9.88
N VAL A 127 -15.29 2.46 9.04
CA VAL A 127 -14.37 3.53 9.48
C VAL A 127 -15.00 4.35 10.60
N GLN A 128 -16.29 4.72 10.48
CA GLN A 128 -17.00 5.46 11.53
C GLN A 128 -17.06 4.69 12.84
N GLU A 129 -17.36 3.39 12.78
CA GLU A 129 -17.35 2.51 13.96
C GLU A 129 -15.98 2.51 14.66
N LEU A 130 -14.90 2.34 13.90
CA LEU A 130 -13.54 2.39 14.42
C LEU A 130 -13.18 3.75 15.03
N LEU A 131 -13.68 4.85 14.47
CA LEU A 131 -13.46 6.21 15.00
C LEU A 131 -14.23 6.47 16.29
N HIS A 132 -15.32 5.74 16.58
CA HIS A 132 -15.97 5.78 17.88
C HIS A 132 -15.12 5.14 18.98
N GLU A 133 -14.39 4.07 18.65
CA GLU A 133 -13.50 3.39 19.59
C GLU A 133 -12.14 4.12 19.69
N HIS A 134 -11.64 4.65 18.56
CA HIS A 134 -10.37 5.33 18.43
C HIS A 134 -10.56 6.72 17.80
N PRO A 135 -10.87 7.76 18.59
CA PRO A 135 -11.25 9.07 18.07
C PRO A 135 -10.10 9.82 17.36
N LYS A 136 -8.89 9.33 17.47
CA LYS A 136 -7.72 9.88 16.75
C LYS A 136 -7.15 8.78 15.85
N ALA A 137 -7.18 8.96 14.55
CA ALA A 137 -6.65 7.96 13.63
C ALA A 137 -5.96 8.55 12.41
N ILE A 138 -4.94 7.84 11.93
CA ILE A 138 -4.39 8.03 10.59
C ILE A 138 -5.13 7.09 9.66
N ILE A 139 -5.65 7.59 8.54
CA ILE A 139 -6.32 6.78 7.53
C ILE A 139 -5.52 6.81 6.24
N PHE A 140 -4.94 5.67 5.86
CA PHE A 140 -4.26 5.51 4.57
C PHE A 140 -5.22 5.12 3.46
N TYR A 141 -5.12 5.80 2.33
CA TYR A 141 -5.91 5.58 1.12
C TYR A 141 -5.05 5.57 -0.14
N ASN A 142 -5.60 5.04 -1.26
CA ASN A 142 -4.89 4.98 -2.55
C ASN A 142 -5.38 6.02 -3.56
N PHE A 143 -6.69 6.23 -3.68
CA PHE A 143 -7.32 6.92 -4.81
C PHE A 143 -8.12 8.14 -4.38
N ASP A 144 -8.25 9.11 -5.28
CA ASP A 144 -8.96 10.38 -5.00
C ASP A 144 -10.44 10.15 -4.66
N TYR A 145 -11.12 9.17 -5.28
CA TYR A 145 -12.50 8.85 -4.93
C TYR A 145 -12.63 8.30 -3.48
N GLU A 146 -11.59 7.66 -2.95
CA GLU A 146 -11.54 7.23 -1.54
C GLU A 146 -11.39 8.44 -0.62
N LEU A 147 -10.52 9.40 -1.01
CA LEU A 147 -10.34 10.65 -0.30
C LEU A 147 -11.64 11.46 -0.23
N GLU A 148 -12.37 11.57 -1.35
CA GLU A 148 -13.67 12.27 -1.39
C GLU A 148 -14.66 11.66 -0.39
N MET A 149 -14.81 10.34 -0.40
CA MET A 149 -15.70 9.65 0.54
C MET A 149 -15.30 9.85 2.00
N LEU A 150 -13.99 9.83 2.28
CA LEU A 150 -13.46 10.04 3.64
C LEU A 150 -13.65 11.50 4.09
N ARG A 151 -13.49 12.48 3.20
CA ARG A 151 -13.79 13.90 3.48
C ARG A 151 -15.26 14.09 3.85
N ASP A 152 -16.15 13.58 3.00
CA ASP A 152 -17.61 13.66 3.21
C ASP A 152 -18.03 12.98 4.53
N MET A 153 -17.40 11.85 4.85
CA MET A 153 -17.62 11.19 6.13
C MET A 153 -17.20 12.09 7.30
N CYS A 154 -15.98 12.62 7.28
CA CYS A 154 -15.47 13.48 8.36
C CYS A 154 -16.36 14.72 8.56
N ASP A 155 -16.83 15.34 7.45
CA ASP A 155 -17.72 16.49 7.52
C ASP A 155 -19.08 16.14 8.14
N ARG A 156 -19.65 14.99 7.78
CA ARG A 156 -20.93 14.52 8.33
C ARG A 156 -20.87 14.24 9.83
N ILE A 157 -19.76 13.71 10.33
CA ILE A 157 -19.61 13.37 11.75
C ILE A 157 -18.93 14.48 12.56
N GLY A 158 -18.56 15.62 11.93
CA GLY A 158 -17.96 16.76 12.60
C GLY A 158 -16.52 16.54 13.08
N TYR A 159 -15.77 15.64 12.46
CA TYR A 159 -14.38 15.39 12.83
C TYR A 159 -13.43 16.39 12.19
N LEU A 160 -12.46 16.86 12.97
CA LEU A 160 -11.34 17.61 12.44
C LEU A 160 -10.55 16.70 11.49
N LYS A 161 -10.24 17.22 10.30
CA LYS A 161 -9.44 16.50 9.32
C LYS A 161 -8.29 17.34 8.82
N ALA A 162 -7.18 16.69 8.50
CA ALA A 162 -6.08 17.24 7.73
C ALA A 162 -5.55 16.19 6.75
N GLU A 163 -4.78 16.61 5.77
CA GLU A 163 -4.41 15.78 4.63
C GLU A 163 -2.90 15.81 4.36
N TRP A 164 -2.39 14.63 3.98
CA TRP A 164 -1.06 14.48 3.40
C TRP A 164 -1.15 13.68 2.10
N ASN A 165 -1.01 14.37 0.99
CA ASN A 165 -1.10 13.79 -0.35
C ASN A 165 -0.20 14.55 -1.34
N GLY A 166 -0.27 14.23 -2.63
CA GLY A 166 0.55 14.89 -3.66
C GLY A 166 0.31 16.39 -3.82
N HIS A 167 -0.75 16.94 -3.25
CA HIS A 167 -1.14 18.36 -3.37
C HIS A 167 -1.10 19.13 -2.05
N LYS A 168 -1.30 18.45 -0.92
CA LYS A 168 -1.38 19.02 0.41
C LYS A 168 -0.47 18.30 1.39
N HIS A 169 0.25 19.06 2.21
CA HIS A 169 1.06 18.58 3.31
C HIS A 169 0.69 19.35 4.58
N GLU A 170 -0.54 19.14 5.05
CA GLU A 170 -1.06 19.82 6.23
C GLU A 170 -0.45 19.24 7.51
N PRO A 171 -0.29 20.04 8.57
CA PRO A 171 0.19 19.54 9.85
C PRO A 171 -0.84 18.59 10.48
N LEU A 172 -0.38 17.72 11.38
CA LEU A 172 -1.27 16.85 12.16
C LEU A 172 -2.30 17.67 12.92
N PRO A 173 -3.58 17.28 12.91
CA PRO A 173 -4.62 17.97 13.67
C PRO A 173 -4.33 17.92 15.17
N LYS A 174 -4.81 18.92 15.88
CA LYS A 174 -4.74 18.99 17.35
C LYS A 174 -6.16 18.85 17.90
N GLY A 175 -6.31 18.22 19.05
CA GLY A 175 -7.60 18.00 19.69
C GLY A 175 -7.82 16.56 20.14
N ASP A 176 -9.04 16.26 20.56
CA ASP A 176 -9.39 14.95 21.12
C ASP A 176 -10.03 14.00 20.10
N ALA A 177 -10.56 14.53 19.00
CA ALA A 177 -11.13 13.75 17.90
C ALA A 177 -10.68 14.32 16.56
N TRP A 178 -9.93 13.54 15.78
CA TRP A 178 -9.43 13.95 14.49
C TRP A 178 -9.04 12.78 13.59
N VAL A 179 -9.01 13.05 12.30
CA VAL A 179 -8.55 12.12 11.27
C VAL A 179 -7.44 12.76 10.43
N TYR A 180 -6.36 12.01 10.18
CA TYR A 180 -5.32 12.39 9.26
C TYR A 180 -5.39 11.53 8.02
N LEU A 181 -5.82 12.10 6.89
CA LEU A 181 -6.02 11.43 5.61
C LEU A 181 -4.72 11.42 4.83
N VAL A 182 -4.13 10.25 4.64
CA VAL A 182 -2.79 10.10 4.08
C VAL A 182 -2.80 9.24 2.84
N GLN A 183 -2.38 9.79 1.70
CA GLN A 183 -2.20 9.02 0.48
C GLN A 183 -0.93 8.17 0.58
N TYR A 184 -1.01 6.87 0.29
CA TYR A 184 0.13 5.96 0.39
C TYR A 184 1.36 6.41 -0.39
N THR A 185 1.19 6.92 -1.60
CA THR A 185 2.28 7.35 -2.49
C THR A 185 3.03 8.57 -1.98
N ALA A 186 2.37 9.46 -1.26
CA ALA A 186 2.95 10.69 -0.74
C ALA A 186 3.35 10.58 0.74
N GLY A 187 2.62 9.78 1.52
CA GLY A 187 2.68 9.82 2.98
C GLY A 187 3.27 8.58 3.66
N ALA A 188 3.69 7.56 2.91
CA ALA A 188 4.35 6.41 3.54
C ALA A 188 5.75 6.76 4.09
N GLU A 189 6.36 7.87 3.68
CA GLU A 189 7.68 8.32 4.11
C GLU A 189 7.67 9.79 4.59
N GLY A 190 8.69 10.18 5.35
CA GLY A 190 9.03 11.59 5.61
C GLY A 190 8.42 12.26 6.84
N TRP A 191 7.50 11.63 7.58
CA TRP A 191 6.88 12.19 8.80
C TRP A 191 6.63 11.13 9.87
N ASN A 192 6.30 11.57 11.08
CA ASN A 192 6.00 10.71 12.22
C ASN A 192 4.76 11.21 12.96
N CYS A 193 4.04 10.29 13.58
CA CYS A 193 2.94 10.62 14.49
C CYS A 193 3.09 9.82 15.78
N ILE A 194 3.07 10.52 16.90
CA ILE A 194 3.08 9.94 18.24
C ILE A 194 1.88 10.42 19.07
N THR A 195 0.87 10.98 18.41
CA THR A 195 -0.34 11.55 19.05
C THR A 195 -1.57 10.68 18.85
N THR A 196 -1.42 9.53 18.20
CA THR A 196 -2.41 8.47 18.10
C THR A 196 -1.74 7.10 18.17
N ASP A 197 -2.47 6.13 18.63
CA ASP A 197 -2.14 4.70 18.65
C ASP A 197 -2.74 3.93 17.46
N THR A 198 -3.53 4.59 16.60
CA THR A 198 -4.39 3.90 15.63
C THR A 198 -4.10 4.32 14.18
N THR A 199 -3.96 3.30 13.35
CA THR A 199 -3.87 3.44 11.89
C THR A 199 -4.93 2.58 11.21
N ILE A 200 -5.74 3.18 10.34
CA ILE A 200 -6.75 2.52 9.52
C ILE A 200 -6.26 2.52 8.06
N PHE A 201 -6.19 1.35 7.48
CA PHE A 201 -5.91 1.16 6.06
C PHE A 201 -7.25 1.00 5.33
N TYR A 202 -7.76 2.11 4.77
CA TYR A 202 -9.06 2.15 4.10
C TYR A 202 -9.13 1.18 2.92
N SER A 203 -8.05 1.08 2.16
CA SER A 203 -7.87 0.09 1.11
C SER A 203 -6.43 -0.43 1.11
N LEU A 204 -6.21 -1.64 0.58
CA LEU A 204 -4.89 -2.26 0.58
C LEU A 204 -3.95 -1.61 -0.46
N SER A 205 -2.70 -1.35 -0.09
CA SER A 205 -1.65 -0.97 -1.03
C SER A 205 -1.14 -2.19 -1.80
N TYR A 206 -0.70 -2.00 -3.05
CA TYR A 206 -0.02 -3.04 -3.83
C TYR A 206 1.41 -3.31 -3.35
N SER A 207 2.01 -2.38 -2.60
CA SER A 207 3.39 -2.45 -2.12
C SER A 207 3.47 -2.89 -0.67
N TYR A 208 4.15 -3.99 -0.42
CA TYR A 208 4.49 -4.44 0.93
C TYR A 208 5.35 -3.39 1.66
N LYS A 209 6.37 -2.84 0.98
CA LYS A 209 7.25 -1.80 1.53
C LYS A 209 6.45 -0.60 2.00
N THR A 210 5.60 -0.06 1.13
CA THR A 210 4.76 1.11 1.44
C THR A 210 3.84 0.84 2.63
N THR A 211 3.21 -0.35 2.68
CA THR A 211 2.37 -0.76 3.81
C THR A 211 3.18 -0.83 5.11
N LYS A 212 4.37 -1.41 5.07
CA LYS A 212 5.26 -1.53 6.23
C LYS A 212 5.73 -0.16 6.73
N GLN A 213 6.07 0.75 5.81
CA GLN A 213 6.45 2.12 6.14
C GLN A 213 5.30 2.92 6.73
N ALA A 214 4.09 2.79 6.15
CA ALA A 214 2.87 3.39 6.67
C ALA A 214 2.56 2.92 8.10
N SER A 215 2.64 1.62 8.37
CA SER A 215 2.48 1.07 9.74
C SER A 215 3.52 1.63 10.72
N GLY A 216 4.73 1.93 10.24
CA GLY A 216 5.79 2.50 11.06
C GLY A 216 5.61 3.99 11.41
N ARG A 217 4.53 4.66 10.94
CA ARG A 217 4.34 6.09 11.24
C ARG A 217 4.01 6.36 12.72
N ILE A 218 3.28 5.47 13.36
CA ILE A 218 2.92 5.54 14.79
C ILE A 218 3.87 4.73 15.69
N ASP A 219 4.55 3.72 15.15
CA ASP A 219 5.49 2.86 15.87
C ASP A 219 6.88 3.48 15.99
N ARG A 220 7.03 4.40 16.91
CA ARG A 220 8.27 5.16 17.13
C ARG A 220 8.83 4.92 18.53
N ARG A 221 10.16 5.02 18.70
CA ARG A 221 10.82 4.83 20.01
C ARG A 221 10.27 5.72 21.11
N ASN A 222 9.77 6.91 20.73
CA ASN A 222 9.24 7.91 21.66
C ASN A 222 7.72 7.98 21.65
N THR A 223 7.01 6.99 21.10
CA THR A 223 5.55 6.93 21.24
C THR A 223 5.18 6.70 22.70
N PRO A 224 4.17 7.40 23.23
CA PRO A 224 3.69 7.19 24.59
C PRO A 224 2.80 5.94 24.72
N TYR A 225 2.40 5.33 23.60
CA TYR A 225 1.49 4.20 23.57
C TYR A 225 2.25 2.88 23.64
N VAL A 226 1.72 1.94 24.43
CA VAL A 226 2.18 0.55 24.47
C VAL A 226 1.45 -0.28 23.41
N ASP A 227 0.14 -0.13 23.31
CA ASP A 227 -0.70 -0.84 22.35
C ASP A 227 -0.90 0.03 21.11
N LEU A 228 -0.64 -0.56 19.93
CA LEU A 228 -0.81 0.08 18.61
C LEU A 228 -1.76 -0.73 17.77
N TYR A 229 -2.78 -0.08 17.21
CA TYR A 229 -3.87 -0.70 16.47
C TYR A 229 -3.76 -0.45 14.98
N TYR A 230 -3.83 -1.54 14.19
CA TYR A 230 -3.72 -1.52 12.73
C TYR A 230 -4.90 -2.24 12.12
N TYR A 231 -5.86 -1.48 11.58
CA TYR A 231 -7.07 -2.00 10.97
C TYR A 231 -6.97 -1.98 9.45
N PHE A 232 -7.00 -3.15 8.82
CA PHE A 232 -7.01 -3.29 7.37
C PHE A 232 -8.43 -3.61 6.91
N ILE A 233 -9.11 -2.65 6.26
CA ILE A 233 -10.46 -2.88 5.73
C ILE A 233 -10.34 -3.61 4.39
N THR A 234 -10.97 -4.76 4.31
CA THR A 234 -10.91 -5.68 3.17
C THR A 234 -12.29 -6.17 2.79
N THR A 235 -12.40 -6.90 1.69
CA THR A 235 -13.62 -7.57 1.26
C THR A 235 -13.34 -9.03 0.87
N LYS A 236 -14.41 -9.80 0.61
CA LYS A 236 -14.29 -11.14 0.01
C LYS A 236 -14.04 -11.12 -1.49
N SER A 237 -13.88 -9.95 -2.12
CA SER A 237 -13.57 -9.82 -3.54
C SER A 237 -12.26 -10.51 -3.90
N TRP A 238 -12.15 -10.97 -5.15
CA TRP A 238 -10.94 -11.61 -5.65
C TRP A 238 -9.72 -10.67 -5.57
N ILE A 239 -9.94 -9.36 -5.85
CA ILE A 239 -8.83 -8.39 -5.89
C ILE A 239 -8.28 -8.09 -4.50
N ASP A 240 -9.13 -7.88 -3.49
CA ASP A 240 -8.68 -7.69 -2.11
C ASP A 240 -7.99 -8.95 -1.57
N LYS A 241 -8.52 -10.15 -1.88
CA LYS A 241 -7.90 -11.41 -1.51
C LYS A 241 -6.50 -11.56 -2.10
N ALA A 242 -6.35 -11.26 -3.39
CA ALA A 242 -5.07 -11.37 -4.09
C ALA A 242 -4.03 -10.38 -3.55
N ILE A 243 -4.42 -9.11 -3.30
CA ILE A 243 -3.54 -8.11 -2.71
C ILE A 243 -3.16 -8.52 -1.28
N LYS A 244 -4.13 -8.94 -0.46
CA LYS A 244 -3.89 -9.40 0.92
C LYS A 244 -2.89 -10.56 0.95
N GLN A 245 -3.05 -11.56 0.07
CA GLN A 245 -2.12 -12.69 -0.02
C GLN A 245 -0.70 -12.23 -0.42
N ALA A 246 -0.58 -11.31 -1.37
CA ALA A 246 0.73 -10.75 -1.74
C ALA A 246 1.40 -10.07 -0.53
N LEU A 247 0.68 -9.25 0.22
CA LEU A 247 1.18 -8.56 1.41
C LEU A 247 1.59 -9.54 2.53
N ILE A 248 0.80 -10.57 2.81
CA ILE A 248 1.11 -11.61 3.79
C ILE A 248 2.41 -12.33 3.42
N HIS A 249 2.62 -12.61 2.13
CA HIS A 249 3.86 -13.22 1.65
C HIS A 249 5.01 -12.22 1.48
N LYS A 250 4.87 -10.99 1.98
CA LYS A 250 5.85 -9.90 1.88
C LYS A 250 6.25 -9.59 0.43
N LYS A 251 5.29 -9.64 -0.49
CA LYS A 251 5.46 -9.38 -1.92
C LYS A 251 4.58 -8.22 -2.36
N ASN A 252 4.99 -7.57 -3.45
CA ASN A 252 4.14 -6.60 -4.11
C ASN A 252 3.11 -7.32 -4.99
N PHE A 253 1.89 -6.81 -5.00
CA PHE A 253 0.87 -7.29 -5.92
C PHE A 253 1.16 -6.78 -7.34
N ASN A 254 1.09 -7.69 -8.32
CA ASN A 254 1.29 -7.37 -9.74
C ASN A 254 0.03 -7.73 -10.52
N GLU A 255 -0.66 -6.71 -11.00
CA GLU A 255 -1.94 -6.83 -11.72
C GLU A 255 -1.83 -7.73 -12.95
N LYS A 256 -0.85 -7.46 -13.82
CA LYS A 256 -0.66 -8.20 -15.06
C LYS A 256 -0.42 -9.68 -14.79
N ARG A 257 0.52 -10.00 -13.91
CA ARG A 257 0.86 -11.38 -13.54
C ARG A 257 -0.33 -12.12 -12.95
N TYR A 258 -1.12 -11.42 -12.14
CA TYR A 258 -2.32 -12.01 -11.54
C TYR A 258 -3.37 -12.33 -12.59
N LEU A 259 -3.65 -11.41 -13.51
CA LEU A 259 -4.64 -11.59 -14.58
C LEU A 259 -4.22 -12.71 -15.52
N GLU A 260 -2.96 -12.74 -15.97
CA GLU A 260 -2.39 -13.80 -16.81
C GLU A 260 -2.50 -15.18 -16.15
N SER A 261 -2.16 -15.29 -14.87
CA SER A 261 -2.23 -16.56 -14.12
C SER A 261 -3.66 -17.08 -13.91
N ASN A 262 -4.67 -16.20 -14.05
CA ASN A 262 -6.09 -16.57 -13.93
C ASN A 262 -6.82 -16.60 -15.29
N GLY A 263 -6.08 -16.64 -16.40
CA GLY A 263 -6.64 -16.79 -17.74
C GLY A 263 -7.42 -15.57 -18.25
N VAL A 264 -7.15 -14.40 -17.69
CA VAL A 264 -7.77 -13.13 -18.11
C VAL A 264 -6.86 -12.47 -19.14
N ASN A 265 -7.09 -12.79 -20.42
CA ASN A 265 -6.44 -12.09 -21.54
C ASN A 265 -7.25 -10.82 -21.86
N LEU A 266 -6.56 -9.69 -21.98
CA LEU A 266 -7.08 -8.39 -22.43
C LEU A 266 -6.39 -7.99 -23.73
#